data_d95adf3c66e7152cfb194741b25d00a8
#
_entry.id   d95adf3c66e7152cfb194741b25d00a8
#
_cell.length_a   1.000
_cell.length_b   1.000
_cell.length_c   1.000
_cell.angle_alpha   90.00
_cell.angle_beta   90.00
_cell.angle_gamma   90.00
#
_symmetry.space_group_name_H-M   'P 1'
#
loop_
_entity.id
_entity.type
_entity.pdbx_description
1 polymer ?
#
loop_
_entity_poly.entity_id
_entity_poly.type
_entity_poly.pdbx_seq_one_letter_code
_entity_poly.pdbx_strand_id
1 'polypeptide(L)'
;YINHEASLISAQGRLTGTKIKVLDDERYLTSALYYDYKGRIIQGRSQNHLGGYDTDFYSYTYTGKLFARLHTYQIGNGKRHMEEYTYEYLADGELRDVYHRVDNAYRANHLLYYTYDNARRVFLKDVGGLGAYTMYTYDVRDQVIKTMCRFFLSEEISYNASPGIPCYNGNISSLAWRSEEDDTDGISKGYRFAYDSMNRMTDACYGEGENLTGNLNCYDEQVTSFDKNGNILGLCRNGAVGPASFGAIDSLNLSYQGNHLLNVTDHAKNNMYGSTTDFKDGIRSSAEYAYDLN
;
A
#
# COMPACT_ATOMS: atom_id res chain seq x y z
N TYR A 1 -12.63 -22.01 -23.02
CA TYR A 1 -11.95 -23.21 -22.50
C TYR A 1 -10.45 -23.04 -22.71
N ILE A 2 -9.69 -23.05 -21.64
CA ILE A 2 -8.24 -23.05 -21.67
C ILE A 2 -7.83 -24.49 -21.96
N ASN A 3 -7.48 -24.77 -23.21
CA ASN A 3 -7.07 -26.11 -23.64
C ASN A 3 -5.56 -26.23 -23.35
N HIS A 4 -5.19 -27.03 -22.37
CA HIS A 4 -3.81 -27.33 -22.05
C HIS A 4 -3.44 -28.69 -22.62
N GLU A 5 -2.72 -28.70 -23.71
CA GLU A 5 -1.98 -29.89 -24.11
C GLU A 5 -0.88 -30.14 -23.06
N ALA A 6 -0.85 -31.35 -22.52
CA ALA A 6 0.20 -31.77 -21.61
C ALA A 6 1.56 -31.63 -22.31
N SER A 7 2.35 -30.67 -21.92
CA SER A 7 3.65 -30.44 -22.51
C SER A 7 4.63 -31.53 -22.08
N LEU A 8 5.23 -32.21 -23.04
CA LEU A 8 6.32 -33.16 -22.89
C LEU A 8 7.69 -32.51 -22.65
N ILE A 9 7.73 -31.27 -22.13
CA ILE A 9 8.92 -30.44 -22.16
C ILE A 9 9.67 -30.50 -20.86
N SER A 10 10.99 -30.59 -21.00
CA SER A 10 11.98 -30.57 -19.95
C SER A 10 11.80 -29.36 -19.02
N ALA A 11 11.54 -29.62 -17.75
CA ALA A 11 11.57 -28.61 -16.68
C ALA A 11 12.99 -28.37 -16.14
N GLN A 12 14.01 -28.76 -16.89
CA GLN A 12 15.42 -28.67 -16.46
C GLN A 12 15.79 -27.26 -15.98
N GLY A 13 16.29 -27.17 -14.77
CA GLY A 13 16.65 -25.91 -14.12
C GLY A 13 15.46 -25.09 -13.59
N ARG A 14 14.24 -25.63 -13.61
CA ARG A 14 13.02 -24.94 -13.11
C ARG A 14 12.46 -25.64 -11.89
N LEU A 15 11.83 -24.88 -11.02
CA LEU A 15 11.09 -25.40 -9.87
C LEU A 15 9.85 -26.14 -10.34
N THR A 16 9.78 -27.45 -10.16
CA THR A 16 8.63 -28.27 -10.59
C THR A 16 7.65 -28.56 -9.44
N GLY A 17 8.05 -28.33 -8.22
CA GLY A 17 7.18 -28.51 -7.05
C GLY A 17 7.89 -28.17 -5.75
N THR A 18 7.07 -28.04 -4.71
CA THR A 18 7.53 -27.77 -3.35
C THR A 18 6.86 -28.74 -2.38
N LYS A 19 7.51 -28.99 -1.25
CA LYS A 19 6.96 -29.73 -0.13
C LYS A 19 7.30 -28.96 1.15
N ILE A 20 6.29 -28.43 1.84
CA ILE A 20 6.43 -27.58 3.01
C ILE A 20 5.80 -28.31 4.20
N LYS A 21 6.56 -28.53 5.28
CA LYS A 21 6.01 -29.08 6.52
C LYS A 21 5.16 -28.02 7.24
N VAL A 22 3.96 -28.42 7.67
CA VAL A 22 3.13 -27.57 8.52
C VAL A 22 3.74 -27.53 9.91
N LEU A 23 3.88 -26.34 10.51
CA LEU A 23 4.33 -26.20 11.89
C LEU A 23 3.32 -26.89 12.83
N ASP A 24 3.82 -27.57 13.86
CA ASP A 24 3.02 -28.28 14.86
C ASP A 24 2.15 -29.43 14.31
N ASP A 25 2.42 -29.89 13.09
CA ASP A 25 1.69 -30.99 12.44
C ASP A 25 2.68 -31.89 11.65
N GLU A 26 2.36 -33.15 11.50
CA GLU A 26 3.12 -34.09 10.66
C GLU A 26 2.76 -33.99 9.17
N ARG A 27 1.81 -33.16 8.82
CA ARG A 27 1.36 -32.96 7.43
C ARG A 27 2.33 -32.12 6.62
N TYR A 28 2.29 -32.33 5.33
CA TYR A 28 3.01 -31.54 4.35
C TYR A 28 2.01 -30.95 3.34
N LEU A 29 2.24 -29.71 2.96
CA LEU A 29 1.57 -29.10 1.82
C LEU A 29 2.50 -29.25 0.60
N THR A 30 1.97 -29.85 -0.45
CA THR A 30 2.72 -30.08 -1.69
C THR A 30 2.19 -29.21 -2.81
N SER A 31 3.08 -28.78 -3.70
CA SER A 31 2.70 -28.10 -4.94
C SER A 31 3.40 -28.69 -6.15
N ALA A 32 2.80 -28.51 -7.32
CA ALA A 32 3.38 -28.88 -8.62
C ALA A 32 3.21 -27.75 -9.62
N LEU A 33 4.22 -27.51 -10.45
CA LEU A 33 4.23 -26.50 -11.49
C LEU A 33 4.50 -27.16 -12.85
N TYR A 34 3.73 -26.78 -13.85
CA TYR A 34 3.83 -27.26 -15.23
C TYR A 34 4.15 -26.10 -16.16
N TYR A 35 4.99 -26.37 -17.14
CA TYR A 35 5.54 -25.34 -18.03
C TYR A 35 5.22 -25.64 -19.50
N ASP A 36 5.10 -24.59 -20.31
CA ASP A 36 5.07 -24.70 -21.75
C ASP A 36 6.49 -24.84 -22.33
N TYR A 37 6.57 -24.98 -23.66
CA TYR A 37 7.86 -25.10 -24.38
C TYR A 37 8.73 -23.83 -24.30
N LYS A 38 8.15 -22.67 -23.97
CA LYS A 38 8.87 -21.41 -23.72
C LYS A 38 9.32 -21.27 -22.26
N GLY A 39 8.96 -22.21 -21.41
CA GLY A 39 9.28 -22.21 -19.99
C GLY A 39 8.37 -21.32 -19.12
N ARG A 40 7.20 -20.97 -19.61
CA ARG A 40 6.20 -20.25 -18.84
C ARG A 40 5.31 -21.22 -18.10
N ILE A 41 4.89 -20.86 -16.87
CA ILE A 41 3.98 -21.68 -16.08
C ILE A 41 2.61 -21.69 -16.76
N ILE A 42 2.10 -22.86 -17.12
CA ILE A 42 0.75 -23.04 -17.69
C ILE A 42 -0.22 -23.58 -16.66
N GLN A 43 0.27 -24.26 -15.63
CA GLN A 43 -0.54 -24.78 -14.53
C GLN A 43 0.27 -24.81 -13.24
N GLY A 44 -0.35 -24.40 -12.15
CA GLY A 44 0.10 -24.62 -10.78
C GLY A 44 -0.98 -25.39 -10.02
N ARG A 45 -0.61 -26.39 -9.22
CA ARG A 45 -1.52 -27.07 -8.31
C ARG A 45 -0.89 -27.21 -6.95
N SER A 46 -1.62 -26.83 -5.90
CA SER A 46 -1.15 -26.91 -4.52
C SER A 46 -2.22 -27.47 -3.60
N GLN A 47 -1.80 -28.20 -2.57
CA GLN A 47 -2.66 -28.52 -1.45
C GLN A 47 -2.89 -27.24 -0.61
N ASN A 48 -4.13 -27.00 -0.19
CA ASN A 48 -4.43 -25.94 0.74
C ASN A 48 -4.52 -26.45 2.19
N HIS A 49 -4.44 -25.55 3.15
CA HIS A 49 -4.49 -25.89 4.57
C HIS A 49 -5.86 -26.41 5.03
N LEU A 50 -6.91 -26.22 4.21
CA LEU A 50 -8.29 -26.66 4.46
C LEU A 50 -8.57 -28.09 3.95
N GLY A 51 -7.51 -28.83 3.54
CA GLY A 51 -7.59 -30.23 3.10
C GLY A 51 -8.09 -30.42 1.68
N GLY A 52 -8.03 -29.39 0.85
CA GLY A 52 -8.38 -29.43 -0.57
C GLY A 52 -7.21 -29.05 -1.47
N TYR A 53 -7.54 -28.58 -2.67
CA TYR A 53 -6.56 -28.19 -3.69
C TYR A 53 -6.92 -26.85 -4.31
N ASP A 54 -5.89 -26.05 -4.54
CA ASP A 54 -5.94 -24.87 -5.38
C ASP A 54 -5.24 -25.20 -6.70
N THR A 55 -5.83 -24.78 -7.82
CA THR A 55 -5.25 -25.01 -9.13
C THR A 55 -5.40 -23.74 -9.97
N ASP A 56 -4.29 -23.28 -10.49
CA ASP A 56 -4.22 -22.17 -11.43
C ASP A 56 -3.88 -22.68 -12.82
N PHE A 57 -4.57 -22.15 -13.82
CA PHE A 57 -4.24 -22.33 -15.24
C PHE A 57 -3.97 -20.97 -15.86
N TYR A 58 -2.94 -20.91 -16.70
CA TYR A 58 -2.49 -19.67 -17.32
C TYR A 58 -2.48 -19.82 -18.86
N SER A 59 -2.99 -18.83 -19.54
CA SER A 59 -2.91 -18.69 -20.99
C SER A 59 -2.20 -17.41 -21.34
N TYR A 60 -1.41 -17.45 -22.43
CA TYR A 60 -0.58 -16.34 -22.83
C TYR A 60 -0.88 -15.91 -24.26
N THR A 61 -0.71 -14.62 -24.52
CA THR A 61 -0.70 -14.07 -25.87
C THR A 61 0.49 -14.60 -26.66
N TYR A 62 0.48 -14.39 -27.98
CA TYR A 62 1.64 -14.70 -28.84
C TYR A 62 2.91 -13.96 -28.37
N THR A 63 2.77 -12.74 -27.89
CA THR A 63 3.88 -11.92 -27.35
C THR A 63 4.35 -12.34 -25.96
N GLY A 64 3.69 -13.33 -25.33
CA GLY A 64 4.07 -13.86 -24.02
C GLY A 64 3.41 -13.17 -22.82
N LYS A 65 2.50 -12.24 -23.02
CA LYS A 65 1.73 -11.61 -21.94
C LYS A 65 0.61 -12.53 -21.46
N LEU A 66 0.25 -12.43 -20.18
CA LEU A 66 -0.84 -13.22 -19.61
C LEU A 66 -2.17 -12.80 -20.26
N PHE A 67 -2.84 -13.73 -20.93
CA PHE A 67 -4.13 -13.49 -21.56
C PHE A 67 -5.30 -13.87 -20.65
N ALA A 68 -5.19 -15.02 -19.96
CA ALA A 68 -6.20 -15.45 -19.01
C ALA A 68 -5.59 -16.28 -17.88
N ARG A 69 -6.20 -16.18 -16.69
CA ARG A 69 -5.93 -17.02 -15.53
C ARG A 69 -7.26 -17.62 -15.07
N LEU A 70 -7.30 -18.94 -14.94
CA LEU A 70 -8.39 -19.64 -14.26
C LEU A 70 -7.87 -20.17 -12.93
N HIS A 71 -8.36 -19.63 -11.85
CA HIS A 71 -8.11 -20.13 -10.49
C HIS A 71 -9.29 -21.02 -10.07
N THR A 72 -8.98 -22.17 -9.52
CA THR A 72 -10.00 -23.07 -8.95
C THR A 72 -9.56 -23.49 -7.56
N TYR A 73 -10.47 -23.47 -6.62
CA TYR A 73 -10.20 -23.95 -5.27
C TYR A 73 -11.32 -24.86 -4.77
N GLN A 74 -10.95 -25.77 -3.88
CA GLN A 74 -11.85 -26.71 -3.23
C GLN A 74 -11.45 -26.85 -1.77
N ILE A 75 -12.43 -26.81 -0.86
CA ILE A 75 -12.23 -27.02 0.56
C ILE A 75 -12.65 -28.46 0.88
N GLY A 76 -11.70 -29.29 1.32
CA GLY A 76 -11.94 -30.71 1.58
C GLY A 76 -12.60 -31.39 0.38
N ASN A 77 -13.71 -32.09 0.61
CA ASN A 77 -14.55 -32.72 -0.43
C ASN A 77 -15.73 -31.84 -0.86
N GLY A 78 -15.71 -30.55 -0.53
CA GLY A 78 -16.75 -29.60 -0.84
C GLY A 78 -16.84 -29.22 -2.33
N LYS A 79 -17.71 -28.28 -2.62
CA LYS A 79 -17.87 -27.74 -3.98
C LYS A 79 -16.58 -27.07 -4.46
N ARG A 80 -16.26 -27.27 -5.73
CA ARG A 80 -15.19 -26.56 -6.41
C ARG A 80 -15.69 -25.18 -6.84
N HIS A 81 -14.94 -24.14 -6.52
CA HIS A 81 -15.18 -22.78 -6.94
C HIS A 81 -14.18 -22.39 -8.04
N MET A 82 -14.59 -21.45 -8.89
CA MET A 82 -13.80 -21.01 -10.05
C MET A 82 -13.80 -19.49 -10.13
N GLU A 83 -12.62 -18.94 -10.36
CA GLU A 83 -12.42 -17.53 -10.65
C GLU A 83 -11.62 -17.39 -11.95
N GLU A 84 -12.20 -16.73 -12.92
CA GLU A 84 -11.55 -16.48 -14.20
C GLU A 84 -11.20 -15.00 -14.34
N TYR A 85 -9.95 -14.73 -14.67
CA TYR A 85 -9.44 -13.42 -15.00
C TYR A 85 -9.06 -13.37 -16.47
N THR A 86 -9.47 -12.33 -17.18
CA THR A 86 -9.09 -12.08 -18.59
C THR A 86 -8.43 -10.71 -18.68
N TYR A 87 -7.35 -10.63 -19.43
CA TYR A 87 -6.51 -9.44 -19.57
C TYR A 87 -6.49 -8.98 -21.01
N GLU A 88 -6.78 -7.72 -21.25
CA GLU A 88 -6.69 -7.08 -22.56
C GLU A 88 -5.59 -6.02 -22.57
N TYR A 89 -4.90 -5.92 -23.71
CA TYR A 89 -3.74 -5.05 -23.86
C TYR A 89 -3.94 -4.10 -25.03
N LEU A 90 -3.36 -2.92 -24.92
CA LEU A 90 -3.20 -1.99 -26.04
C LEU A 90 -2.25 -2.58 -27.08
N ALA A 91 -2.25 -2.00 -28.30
CA ALA A 91 -1.40 -2.46 -29.40
C ALA A 91 0.11 -2.38 -29.10
N ASP A 92 0.50 -1.42 -28.27
CA ASP A 92 1.87 -1.22 -27.77
C ASP A 92 2.21 -2.12 -26.59
N GLY A 93 1.19 -2.83 -26.06
CA GLY A 93 1.35 -3.87 -25.06
C GLY A 93 1.07 -3.46 -23.63
N GLU A 94 0.65 -2.25 -23.36
CA GLU A 94 0.23 -1.87 -22.02
C GLU A 94 -1.10 -2.56 -21.62
N LEU A 95 -1.26 -2.93 -20.35
CA LEU A 95 -2.49 -3.54 -19.84
C LEU A 95 -3.62 -2.50 -19.89
N ARG A 96 -4.73 -2.81 -20.57
CA ARG A 96 -5.87 -1.91 -20.66
C ARG A 96 -7.02 -2.34 -19.75
N ASP A 97 -7.49 -3.57 -19.90
CA ASP A 97 -8.64 -4.08 -19.17
C ASP A 97 -8.35 -5.37 -18.43
N VAL A 98 -8.97 -5.53 -17.26
CA VAL A 98 -9.03 -6.78 -16.52
C VAL A 98 -10.49 -7.09 -16.22
N TYR A 99 -10.91 -8.28 -16.61
CA TYR A 99 -12.24 -8.80 -16.32
C TYR A 99 -12.13 -9.96 -15.33
N HIS A 100 -13.13 -10.07 -14.46
CA HIS A 100 -13.22 -11.14 -13.46
C HIS A 100 -14.61 -11.81 -13.52
N ARG A 101 -14.64 -13.13 -13.47
CA ARG A 101 -15.85 -13.92 -13.44
C ARG A 101 -15.74 -15.01 -12.38
N VAL A 102 -16.79 -15.18 -11.58
CA VAL A 102 -16.87 -16.17 -10.50
C VAL A 102 -17.92 -17.22 -10.85
N ASP A 103 -17.59 -18.49 -10.60
CA ASP A 103 -18.51 -19.65 -10.65
C ASP A 103 -19.43 -19.68 -11.87
N ASN A 104 -18.92 -19.47 -13.08
CA ASN A 104 -19.70 -19.46 -14.34
C ASN A 104 -20.80 -18.39 -14.39
N ALA A 105 -20.65 -17.28 -13.66
CA ALA A 105 -21.56 -16.14 -13.80
C ALA A 105 -21.76 -15.78 -15.27
N TYR A 106 -22.98 -15.37 -15.64
CA TYR A 106 -23.33 -15.08 -17.03
C TYR A 106 -22.46 -13.98 -17.66
N ARG A 107 -22.04 -13.00 -16.85
CA ARG A 107 -21.16 -11.92 -17.29
C ARG A 107 -19.92 -11.84 -16.41
N ALA A 108 -18.80 -11.50 -17.02
CA ALA A 108 -17.62 -11.07 -16.30
C ALA A 108 -17.80 -9.63 -15.82
N ASN A 109 -17.34 -9.34 -14.63
CA ASN A 109 -17.28 -7.99 -14.10
C ASN A 109 -16.03 -7.30 -14.65
N HIS A 110 -16.16 -6.07 -15.10
CA HIS A 110 -15.01 -5.22 -15.41
C HIS A 110 -14.34 -4.83 -14.11
N LEU A 111 -13.16 -5.35 -13.85
CA LEU A 111 -12.45 -5.19 -12.59
C LEU A 111 -11.55 -3.96 -12.60
N LEU A 112 -10.81 -3.77 -13.67
CA LEU A 112 -9.85 -2.68 -13.83
C LEU A 112 -9.85 -2.19 -15.28
N TYR A 113 -9.68 -0.87 -15.41
CA TYR A 113 -9.42 -0.19 -16.67
C TYR A 113 -8.30 0.83 -16.49
N TYR A 114 -7.37 0.85 -17.44
CA TYR A 114 -6.24 1.77 -17.45
C TYR A 114 -6.19 2.58 -18.73
N THR A 115 -5.84 3.85 -18.58
CA THR A 115 -5.31 4.65 -19.69
C THR A 115 -3.94 5.20 -19.34
N TYR A 116 -3.19 5.58 -20.36
CA TYR A 116 -1.80 6.00 -20.22
C TYR A 116 -1.58 7.37 -20.85
N ASP A 117 -0.64 8.12 -20.31
CA ASP A 117 -0.17 9.36 -20.91
C ASP A 117 0.79 9.09 -22.10
N ASN A 118 1.25 10.16 -22.75
CA ASN A 118 2.18 10.06 -23.88
C ASN A 118 3.54 9.46 -23.50
N ALA A 119 3.91 9.45 -22.22
CA ALA A 119 5.12 8.82 -21.69
C ALA A 119 4.88 7.38 -21.23
N ARG A 120 3.67 6.81 -21.47
CA ARG A 120 3.25 5.46 -21.06
C ARG A 120 3.14 5.24 -19.57
N ARG A 121 2.94 6.29 -18.81
CA ARG A 121 2.62 6.23 -17.38
C ARG A 121 1.11 6.13 -17.21
N VAL A 122 0.64 5.47 -16.15
CA VAL A 122 -0.79 5.35 -15.88
C VAL A 122 -1.40 6.74 -15.66
N PHE A 123 -2.24 7.19 -16.59
CA PHE A 123 -2.97 8.45 -16.47
C PHE A 123 -4.27 8.28 -15.68
N LEU A 124 -5.01 7.20 -15.97
CA LEU A 124 -6.27 6.89 -15.30
C LEU A 124 -6.34 5.41 -14.94
N LYS A 125 -6.84 5.12 -13.75
CA LYS A 125 -7.20 3.80 -13.28
C LYS A 125 -8.65 3.81 -12.81
N ASP A 126 -9.53 3.02 -13.42
CA ASP A 126 -10.90 2.76 -12.98
C ASP A 126 -10.98 1.39 -12.32
N VAL A 127 -11.65 1.29 -11.18
CA VAL A 127 -11.87 0.04 -10.43
C VAL A 127 -13.35 -0.26 -10.39
N GLY A 128 -13.74 -1.45 -10.89
CA GLY A 128 -15.12 -1.93 -10.86
C GLY A 128 -16.04 -1.35 -11.94
N GLY A 129 -15.54 -0.52 -12.86
CA GLY A 129 -16.32 0.02 -13.99
C GLY A 129 -17.49 0.94 -13.59
N LEU A 130 -17.51 1.44 -12.36
CA LEU A 130 -18.58 2.30 -11.82
C LEU A 130 -18.29 3.80 -11.96
N GLY A 131 -17.22 4.16 -12.67
CA GLY A 131 -16.78 5.54 -12.86
C GLY A 131 -16.09 6.13 -11.62
N ALA A 132 -15.75 5.32 -10.63
CA ALA A 132 -14.89 5.68 -9.51
C ALA A 132 -13.42 5.53 -9.92
N TYR A 133 -12.95 6.45 -10.74
CA TYR A 133 -11.59 6.42 -11.26
C TYR A 133 -10.63 7.28 -10.45
N THR A 134 -9.36 6.90 -10.52
CA THR A 134 -8.23 7.69 -10.02
C THR A 134 -7.42 8.19 -11.21
N MET A 135 -7.15 9.49 -11.26
CA MET A 135 -6.23 10.09 -12.24
C MET A 135 -4.91 10.47 -11.57
N TYR A 136 -3.83 10.35 -12.33
CA TYR A 136 -2.48 10.67 -11.89
C TYR A 136 -1.85 11.72 -12.81
N THR A 137 -1.14 12.65 -12.21
CA THR A 137 -0.29 13.62 -12.92
C THR A 137 1.14 13.47 -12.44
N TYR A 138 2.09 13.60 -13.34
CA TYR A 138 3.50 13.36 -13.08
C TYR A 138 4.35 14.58 -13.44
N ASP A 139 5.45 14.74 -12.74
CA ASP A 139 6.51 15.67 -13.13
C ASP A 139 7.41 15.07 -14.22
N VAL A 140 8.43 15.83 -14.62
CA VAL A 140 9.43 15.42 -15.62
C VAL A 140 10.37 14.30 -15.15
N ARG A 141 10.36 13.96 -13.86
CA ARG A 141 11.15 12.88 -13.24
C ARG A 141 10.31 11.63 -12.95
N ASP A 142 9.11 11.55 -13.53
CA ASP A 142 8.14 10.47 -13.32
C ASP A 142 7.62 10.34 -11.87
N GLN A 143 7.75 11.39 -11.07
CA GLN A 143 7.17 11.44 -9.73
C GLN A 143 5.71 11.87 -9.82
N VAL A 144 4.82 11.20 -9.06
CA VAL A 144 3.42 11.60 -8.96
C VAL A 144 3.35 12.93 -8.21
N ILE A 145 2.75 13.96 -8.83
CA ILE A 145 2.54 15.28 -8.24
C ILE A 145 1.06 15.58 -7.96
N LYS A 146 0.14 14.81 -8.55
CA LYS A 146 -1.29 14.91 -8.27
C LYS A 146 -1.97 13.57 -8.45
N THR A 147 -2.82 13.24 -7.47
CA THR A 147 -3.76 12.12 -7.51
C THR A 147 -5.17 12.68 -7.32
N MET A 148 -6.09 12.29 -8.18
CA MET A 148 -7.49 12.71 -8.08
C MET A 148 -8.39 11.47 -8.16
N CYS A 149 -8.98 11.10 -7.03
CA CYS A 149 -10.00 10.07 -6.93
C CYS A 149 -11.35 10.73 -7.07
N ARG A 150 -12.03 10.47 -8.19
CA ARG A 150 -13.38 11.03 -8.43
C ARG A 150 -14.33 10.71 -7.28
N PHE A 151 -15.03 11.74 -6.78
CA PHE A 151 -15.99 11.70 -5.67
C PHE A 151 -15.41 11.51 -4.26
N PHE A 152 -14.10 11.42 -4.08
CA PHE A 152 -13.55 11.13 -2.75
C PHE A 152 -12.43 12.07 -2.32
N LEU A 153 -11.35 12.12 -3.07
CA LEU A 153 -10.12 12.74 -2.62
C LEU A 153 -9.31 13.32 -3.79
N SER A 154 -8.77 14.50 -3.60
CA SER A 154 -7.69 15.04 -4.42
C SER A 154 -6.47 15.26 -3.55
N GLU A 155 -5.30 14.80 -4.01
CA GLU A 155 -4.00 15.00 -3.36
C GLU A 155 -3.04 15.69 -4.30
N GLU A 156 -2.25 16.64 -3.77
CA GLU A 156 -1.16 17.30 -4.48
C GLU A 156 0.13 17.15 -3.69
N ILE A 157 1.17 16.64 -4.34
CA ILE A 157 2.49 16.37 -3.76
C ILE A 157 3.50 17.33 -4.40
N SER A 158 4.21 18.08 -3.57
CA SER A 158 5.31 18.92 -4.02
C SER A 158 6.64 18.37 -3.53
N TYR A 159 7.66 18.46 -4.37
CA TYR A 159 9.03 18.05 -4.05
C TYR A 159 9.96 19.25 -3.97
N ASN A 160 9.99 20.08 -5.00
CA ASN A 160 10.92 21.19 -5.16
C ASN A 160 10.23 22.55 -5.35
N ALA A 161 9.00 22.68 -4.84
CA ALA A 161 8.18 23.89 -4.97
C ALA A 161 7.45 24.21 -3.66
N SER A 162 6.88 25.44 -3.61
CA SER A 162 5.93 25.85 -2.55
C SER A 162 4.72 24.91 -2.47
N PRO A 163 4.06 24.80 -1.30
CA PRO A 163 4.26 25.63 -0.09
C PRO A 163 5.35 25.14 0.86
N GLY A 164 5.99 23.99 0.64
CA GLY A 164 7.05 23.46 1.48
C GLY A 164 8.44 24.05 1.16
N ILE A 165 9.45 23.59 1.90
CA ILE A 165 10.86 23.87 1.60
C ILE A 165 11.28 22.97 0.42
N PRO A 166 11.78 23.53 -0.71
CA PRO A 166 12.16 22.74 -1.87
C PRO A 166 13.17 21.62 -1.55
N CYS A 167 12.85 20.38 -1.93
CA CYS A 167 13.70 19.20 -1.77
C CYS A 167 14.13 18.67 -3.13
N TYR A 168 15.42 18.76 -3.47
CA TYR A 168 15.95 18.32 -4.77
C TYR A 168 16.49 16.90 -4.79
N ASN A 169 16.44 16.22 -3.64
CA ASN A 169 16.89 14.84 -3.41
C ASN A 169 15.78 13.78 -3.55
N GLY A 170 14.55 14.22 -3.88
CA GLY A 170 13.38 13.33 -4.00
C GLY A 170 12.50 13.26 -2.75
N ASN A 171 12.88 13.94 -1.65
CA ASN A 171 12.00 14.07 -0.50
C ASN A 171 10.77 14.94 -0.84
N ILE A 172 9.63 14.63 -0.23
CA ILE A 172 8.41 15.41 -0.37
C ILE A 172 8.53 16.70 0.44
N SER A 173 8.35 17.86 -0.19
CA SER A 173 8.35 19.15 0.49
C SER A 173 7.02 19.49 1.12
N SER A 174 5.92 19.09 0.47
CA SER A 174 4.56 19.24 1.00
C SER A 174 3.60 18.26 0.36
N LEU A 175 2.54 17.95 1.12
CA LEU A 175 1.40 17.16 0.69
C LEU A 175 0.14 17.94 1.05
N ALA A 176 -0.72 18.22 0.09
CA ALA A 176 -2.03 18.80 0.30
C ALA A 176 -3.13 17.85 -0.17
N TRP A 177 -4.24 17.83 0.52
CA TRP A 177 -5.41 17.04 0.12
C TRP A 177 -6.69 17.84 0.30
N ARG A 178 -7.73 17.43 -0.45
CA ARG A 178 -9.10 17.88 -0.32
C ARG A 178 -10.02 16.68 -0.42
N SER A 179 -10.96 16.55 0.53
CA SER A 179 -12.01 15.54 0.51
C SER A 179 -13.31 16.18 -0.02
N GLU A 180 -14.04 15.50 -0.90
CA GLU A 180 -15.34 16.00 -1.37
C GLU A 180 -16.45 15.90 -0.32
N GLU A 181 -16.33 15.00 0.67
CA GLU A 181 -17.29 14.87 1.78
C GLU A 181 -17.16 16.01 2.81
N ASP A 182 -15.94 16.51 3.03
CA ASP A 182 -15.67 17.60 3.97
C ASP A 182 -15.81 18.99 3.30
N ASP A 183 -16.13 19.03 2.01
CA ASP A 183 -15.98 20.22 1.16
C ASP A 183 -17.20 21.15 1.22
N THR A 184 -17.64 21.50 2.43
CA THR A 184 -18.57 22.64 2.59
C THR A 184 -17.87 23.99 2.36
N ASP A 185 -16.54 24.04 2.38
CA ASP A 185 -15.73 25.26 2.27
C ASP A 185 -14.61 25.22 1.21
N GLY A 186 -14.35 24.05 0.58
CA GLY A 186 -13.36 23.91 -0.49
C GLY A 186 -11.90 24.13 -0.04
N ILE A 187 -11.60 24.06 1.25
CA ILE A 187 -10.30 24.36 1.81
C ILE A 187 -9.37 23.13 1.72
N SER A 188 -8.21 23.29 1.08
CA SER A 188 -7.16 22.28 1.11
C SER A 188 -6.57 22.18 2.50
N LYS A 189 -6.31 20.97 2.97
CA LYS A 189 -5.57 20.64 4.20
C LYS A 189 -4.26 19.99 3.81
N GLY A 190 -3.23 20.09 4.63
CA GLY A 190 -1.97 19.44 4.26
C GLY A 190 -0.85 19.62 5.26
N TYR A 191 0.31 19.10 4.87
CA TYR A 191 1.56 19.17 5.63
C TYR A 191 2.68 19.76 4.79
N ARG A 192 3.52 20.55 5.42
CA ARG A 192 4.84 20.96 4.94
C ARG A 192 5.88 20.23 5.75
N PHE A 193 6.83 19.57 5.06
CA PHE A 193 7.83 18.74 5.69
C PHE A 193 9.19 19.44 5.78
N ALA A 194 9.92 19.17 6.86
CA ALA A 194 11.32 19.52 6.99
C ALA A 194 12.16 18.28 7.28
N TYR A 195 13.42 18.33 6.86
CA TYR A 195 14.36 17.21 6.96
C TYR A 195 15.70 17.69 7.50
N ASP A 196 16.39 16.79 8.20
CA ASP A 196 17.78 17.03 8.62
C ASP A 196 18.78 16.75 7.48
N SER A 197 20.05 16.97 7.75
CA SER A 197 21.14 16.74 6.78
C SER A 197 21.33 15.27 6.39
N MET A 198 20.73 14.33 7.10
CA MET A 198 20.70 12.89 6.81
C MET A 198 19.42 12.46 6.10
N ASN A 199 18.60 13.41 5.64
CA ASN A 199 17.31 13.18 4.98
C ASN A 199 16.24 12.49 5.86
N ARG A 200 16.35 12.61 7.18
CA ARG A 200 15.32 12.13 8.10
C ARG A 200 14.32 13.27 8.34
N MET A 201 13.01 12.96 8.30
CA MET A 201 11.97 13.93 8.57
C MET A 201 12.07 14.41 10.03
N THR A 202 12.12 15.71 10.22
CA THR A 202 12.14 16.38 11.53
C THR A 202 10.80 17.01 11.85
N ASP A 203 10.11 17.56 10.86
CA ASP A 203 8.87 18.27 11.07
C ASP A 203 7.86 17.92 9.97
N ALA A 204 6.59 17.77 10.38
CA ALA A 204 5.41 17.76 9.56
C ALA A 204 4.45 18.85 10.08
N CYS A 205 4.55 20.05 9.50
CA CYS A 205 3.78 21.21 9.92
C CYS A 205 2.44 21.24 9.20
N TYR A 206 1.35 21.05 9.91
CA TYR A 206 0.00 21.12 9.38
C TYR A 206 -0.36 22.55 8.95
N GLY A 207 -1.20 22.66 7.94
CA GLY A 207 -1.79 23.92 7.52
C GLY A 207 -2.98 23.73 6.61
N GLU A 208 -3.74 24.81 6.46
CA GLU A 208 -4.92 24.85 5.60
C GLU A 208 -4.81 25.99 4.57
N GLY A 209 -5.61 25.87 3.48
CA GLY A 209 -5.60 26.79 2.36
C GLY A 209 -4.53 26.48 1.32
N GLU A 210 -4.47 27.24 0.24
CA GLU A 210 -3.59 27.01 -0.91
C GLU A 210 -2.10 26.95 -0.53
N ASN A 211 -1.68 27.77 0.43
CA ASN A 211 -0.30 27.85 0.89
C ASN A 211 -0.05 27.13 2.22
N LEU A 212 -1.02 26.37 2.73
CA LEU A 212 -0.96 25.67 4.01
C LEU A 212 -0.50 26.57 5.17
N THR A 213 -1.09 27.76 5.27
CA THR A 213 -0.74 28.77 6.29
C THR A 213 -1.90 29.08 7.27
N GLY A 214 -3.09 28.50 7.03
CA GLY A 214 -4.21 28.58 7.96
C GLY A 214 -4.14 27.48 9.02
N ASN A 215 -4.76 27.68 10.18
CA ASN A 215 -4.89 26.74 11.28
C ASN A 215 -3.58 26.02 11.67
N LEU A 216 -2.50 26.79 11.74
CA LEU A 216 -1.18 26.28 12.12
C LEU A 216 -1.16 25.73 13.55
N ASN A 217 -0.26 24.79 13.83
CA ASN A 217 -0.05 24.11 15.12
C ASN A 217 -1.26 23.26 15.60
N CYS A 218 -2.22 22.96 14.72
CA CYS A 218 -3.36 22.12 15.10
C CYS A 218 -2.99 20.64 15.17
N TYR A 219 -2.24 20.15 14.17
CA TYR A 219 -1.93 18.71 14.00
C TYR A 219 -0.45 18.51 13.62
N ASP A 220 0.43 19.36 14.09
CA ASP A 220 1.85 19.26 13.80
C ASP A 220 2.45 18.01 14.45
N GLU A 221 3.42 17.41 13.76
CA GLU A 221 4.26 16.33 14.28
C GLU A 221 5.73 16.75 14.16
N GLN A 222 6.51 16.56 15.24
CA GLN A 222 7.92 16.92 15.28
C GLN A 222 8.75 15.82 15.93
N VAL A 223 9.79 15.37 15.22
CA VAL A 223 10.85 14.54 15.80
C VAL A 223 11.93 15.45 16.35
N THR A 224 12.00 15.56 17.67
CA THR A 224 12.89 16.52 18.33
C THR A 224 14.34 16.06 18.39
N SER A 225 14.60 14.75 18.35
CA SER A 225 15.96 14.22 18.36
C SER A 225 16.03 12.77 17.87
N PHE A 226 17.21 12.40 17.35
CA PHE A 226 17.57 11.03 16.95
C PHE A 226 18.87 10.64 17.63
N ASP A 227 19.06 9.33 17.84
CA ASP A 227 20.37 8.79 18.20
C ASP A 227 21.27 8.60 16.95
N LYS A 228 22.49 8.08 17.18
CA LYS A 228 23.47 7.82 16.09
C LYS A 228 23.05 6.69 15.15
N ASN A 229 22.15 5.80 15.60
CA ASN A 229 21.62 4.69 14.80
C ASN A 229 20.39 5.11 13.97
N GLY A 230 19.86 6.32 14.22
CA GLY A 230 18.65 6.84 13.59
C GLY A 230 17.36 6.52 14.36
N ASN A 231 17.45 5.97 15.57
CA ASN A 231 16.28 5.79 16.42
C ASN A 231 15.73 7.14 16.89
N ILE A 232 14.42 7.30 16.91
CA ILE A 232 13.74 8.50 17.39
C ILE A 232 13.84 8.53 18.92
N LEU A 233 14.43 9.58 19.49
CA LEU A 233 14.53 9.77 20.94
C LEU A 233 13.45 10.68 21.49
N GLY A 234 12.90 11.57 20.67
CA GLY A 234 11.84 12.47 21.08
C GLY A 234 10.84 12.74 19.97
N LEU A 235 9.55 12.71 20.27
CA LEU A 235 8.46 12.96 19.34
C LEU A 235 7.39 13.81 20.04
N CYS A 236 7.01 14.92 19.41
CA CYS A 236 5.89 15.75 19.83
C CYS A 236 4.78 15.70 18.77
N ARG A 237 3.52 15.61 19.21
CA ARG A 237 2.35 15.73 18.36
C ARG A 237 1.34 16.69 18.94
N ASN A 238 0.76 17.51 18.08
CA ASN A 238 -0.37 18.35 18.40
C ASN A 238 -1.67 17.69 17.93
N GLY A 239 -2.76 18.00 18.59
CA GLY A 239 -4.10 17.54 18.24
C GLY A 239 -5.18 18.33 18.95
N ALA A 240 -6.44 18.01 18.69
CA ALA A 240 -7.56 18.62 19.38
C ALA A 240 -7.52 18.26 20.89
N VAL A 241 -7.53 19.27 21.76
CA VAL A 241 -7.61 19.13 23.22
C VAL A 241 -8.96 19.62 23.77
N GLY A 242 -9.83 20.10 22.88
CA GLY A 242 -11.19 20.54 23.16
C GLY A 242 -11.96 20.82 21.86
N PRO A 243 -13.24 21.22 21.92
CA PRO A 243 -14.09 21.37 20.72
C PRO A 243 -13.54 22.32 19.64
N ALA A 244 -12.73 23.32 20.05
CA ALA A 244 -12.11 24.31 19.15
C ALA A 244 -10.73 24.73 19.65
N SER A 245 -10.06 23.87 20.40
CA SER A 245 -8.73 24.14 20.94
C SER A 245 -7.77 23.01 20.59
N PHE A 246 -6.52 23.39 20.28
CA PHE A 246 -5.45 22.49 19.87
C PHE A 246 -4.25 22.66 20.78
N GLY A 247 -3.45 21.63 20.93
CA GLY A 247 -2.27 21.63 21.75
C GLY A 247 -1.53 20.29 21.71
N ALA A 248 -0.45 20.20 22.49
CA ALA A 248 0.32 18.97 22.58
C ALA A 248 -0.51 17.85 23.22
N ILE A 249 -0.72 16.78 22.46
CA ILE A 249 -1.38 15.54 22.91
C ILE A 249 -0.35 14.46 23.24
N ASP A 250 0.85 14.52 22.66
CA ASP A 250 1.99 13.66 22.97
C ASP A 250 3.26 14.51 23.08
N SER A 251 4.10 14.17 24.04
CA SER A 251 5.46 14.67 24.21
C SER A 251 6.33 13.53 24.70
N LEU A 252 6.71 12.67 23.75
CA LEU A 252 7.29 11.37 24.00
C LEU A 252 8.81 11.45 24.11
N ASN A 253 9.36 10.83 25.15
CA ASN A 253 10.76 10.47 25.26
C ASN A 253 10.90 8.95 25.10
N LEU A 254 11.72 8.52 24.16
CA LEU A 254 11.96 7.11 23.85
C LEU A 254 13.39 6.74 24.25
N SER A 255 13.56 5.62 24.91
CA SER A 255 14.88 5.09 25.28
C SER A 255 15.13 3.71 24.65
N TYR A 256 16.39 3.47 24.29
CA TYR A 256 16.80 2.27 23.56
C TYR A 256 18.01 1.58 24.18
N GLN A 257 18.09 0.28 23.95
CA GLN A 257 19.33 -0.50 24.09
C GLN A 257 19.73 -1.02 22.70
N GLY A 258 20.71 -0.40 22.08
CA GLY A 258 20.97 -0.60 20.65
C GLY A 258 19.77 -0.09 19.83
N ASN A 259 19.10 -0.99 19.09
CA ASN A 259 17.88 -0.67 18.33
C ASN A 259 16.60 -1.24 19.00
N HIS A 260 16.70 -1.77 20.20
CA HIS A 260 15.56 -2.26 20.97
C HIS A 260 15.00 -1.13 21.82
N LEU A 261 13.73 -0.79 21.61
CA LEU A 261 13.02 0.19 22.42
C LEU A 261 12.83 -0.38 23.84
N LEU A 262 13.27 0.37 24.86
CA LEU A 262 13.13 -0.04 26.26
C LEU A 262 11.85 0.52 26.88
N ASN A 263 11.64 1.80 26.76
CA ASN A 263 10.44 2.45 27.26
C ASN A 263 10.09 3.70 26.46
N VAL A 264 8.85 4.16 26.65
CA VAL A 264 8.32 5.43 26.13
C VAL A 264 7.66 6.16 27.28
N THR A 265 8.11 7.38 27.57
CA THR A 265 7.50 8.24 28.58
C THR A 265 6.82 9.41 27.91
N ASP A 266 5.54 9.62 28.23
CA ASP A 266 4.79 10.78 27.76
C ASP A 266 4.79 11.90 28.81
N HIS A 267 5.14 13.10 28.39
CA HIS A 267 5.13 14.31 29.20
C HIS A 267 3.99 15.28 28.85
N ALA A 268 3.14 14.91 27.88
CA ALA A 268 1.96 15.71 27.54
C ALA A 268 1.01 15.79 28.74
N LYS A 269 0.37 16.95 28.87
CA LYS A 269 -0.61 17.20 29.94
C LYS A 269 -2.04 17.05 29.48
N ASN A 270 -2.25 17.01 28.17
CA ASN A 270 -3.56 16.95 27.55
C ASN A 270 -3.76 15.57 26.91
N ASN A 271 -5.00 15.10 26.95
CA ASN A 271 -5.44 13.96 26.13
C ASN A 271 -6.14 14.47 24.87
N MET A 272 -6.16 13.66 23.83
CA MET A 272 -6.86 14.01 22.60
C MET A 272 -8.38 14.05 22.84
N TYR A 273 -8.99 15.17 22.46
CA TYR A 273 -10.44 15.36 22.57
C TYR A 273 -11.19 14.55 21.51
N GLY A 274 -12.20 13.81 21.91
CA GLY A 274 -13.07 13.04 21.00
C GLY A 274 -12.41 11.83 20.32
N SER A 275 -11.19 11.48 20.71
CA SER A 275 -10.43 10.35 20.16
C SER A 275 -9.56 9.70 21.22
N THR A 276 -9.03 8.51 20.91
CA THR A 276 -8.10 7.74 21.75
C THR A 276 -6.79 7.45 21.02
N THR A 277 -6.45 8.24 19.99
CA THR A 277 -5.27 8.01 19.16
C THR A 277 -3.99 8.66 19.69
N ASP A 278 -4.06 9.40 20.80
CA ASP A 278 -2.90 9.84 21.58
C ASP A 278 -2.23 8.66 22.29
N PHE A 279 -0.91 8.76 22.52
CA PHE A 279 -0.17 7.74 23.25
C PHE A 279 -0.69 7.61 24.69
N LYS A 280 -0.85 6.37 25.16
CA LYS A 280 -1.27 6.08 26.54
C LYS A 280 -0.11 5.45 27.29
N ASP A 281 0.56 6.24 28.10
CA ASP A 281 1.62 5.80 29.01
C ASP A 281 0.99 4.98 30.17
N GLY A 282 0.79 3.67 29.92
CA GLY A 282 0.11 2.75 30.85
C GLY A 282 1.02 2.08 31.86
N ILE A 283 2.31 1.91 31.53
CA ILE A 283 3.29 1.20 32.36
C ILE A 283 4.54 2.06 32.49
N ARG A 284 4.82 2.54 33.68
CA ARG A 284 6.00 3.37 33.96
C ARG A 284 7.15 2.52 34.52
N SER A 285 7.83 1.82 33.63
CA SER A 285 8.97 0.96 33.94
C SER A 285 10.19 1.37 33.14
N SER A 286 11.38 1.07 33.63
CA SER A 286 12.62 1.29 32.86
C SER A 286 12.79 0.34 31.67
N ALA A 287 12.01 -0.75 31.63
CA ALA A 287 11.94 -1.71 30.52
C ALA A 287 10.48 -2.19 30.39
N GLU A 288 9.75 -1.62 29.45
CA GLU A 288 8.34 -1.92 29.17
C GLU A 288 8.18 -2.94 28.07
N TYR A 289 9.19 -3.04 27.21
CA TYR A 289 9.19 -3.91 26.03
C TYR A 289 10.18 -5.05 26.22
N ALA A 290 9.73 -6.26 25.93
CA ALA A 290 10.54 -7.45 25.92
C ALA A 290 10.65 -8.00 24.49
N TYR A 291 11.81 -8.55 24.16
CA TYR A 291 12.13 -9.08 22.85
C TYR A 291 12.49 -10.56 22.97
N ASP A 292 12.14 -11.35 21.97
CA ASP A 292 12.62 -12.72 21.84
C ASP A 292 14.08 -12.75 21.35
N LEU A 293 14.61 -13.94 21.22
CA LEU A 293 16.01 -14.15 20.81
C LEU A 293 16.19 -14.19 19.28
N ASN A 294 15.13 -13.89 18.48
CA ASN A 294 15.18 -13.94 17.02
C ASN A 294 15.50 -12.59 16.40
#